data_262c36a4f261e9bae77580e6b30534f2
#
_entry.id   262c36a4f261e9bae77580e6b30534f2
#
_cell.length_a   1.000
_cell.length_b   1.000
_cell.length_c   1.000
_cell.angle_alpha   90.00
_cell.angle_beta   90.00
_cell.angle_gamma   90.00
#
_symmetry.space_group_name_H-M   'P 1'
#
loop_
_entity.id
_entity.type
_entity.pdbx_description
1 polymer ?
#
loop_
_entity_poly.entity_id
_entity_poly.type
_entity_poly.pdbx_seq_one_letter_code
_entity_poly.pdbx_strand_id
1 'polypeptide(L)'
;MANQDSDITFKKETVSKLLTNFFKENKTKTSGDAVTLMTEMLKVFVEEAARRALEQAASEDCSRVEVDHVEKILPQLLLDF
;
A
#
# COMPACT_ATOMS: atom_id res chain seq x y z
N MET A 1 -7.40 -16.75 -11.95
CA MET A 1 -6.61 -16.81 -11.76
C MET A 1 -6.39 -16.87 -10.54
N ALA A 2 -6.38 -17.27 -10.16
CA ALA A 2 -6.37 -17.52 -9.06
C ALA A 2 -5.46 -16.97 -8.24
N ASN A 3 -4.77 -16.89 -7.83
CA ASN A 3 -3.95 -16.34 -7.03
C ASN A 3 -3.29 -15.22 -7.40
N GLN A 4 -3.83 -14.43 -8.12
CA GLN A 4 -3.20 -13.27 -8.57
C GLN A 4 -2.92 -12.31 -7.46
N ASP A 5 -3.73 -12.29 -6.42
CA ASP A 5 -3.49 -11.37 -5.38
C ASP A 5 -2.25 -11.66 -4.69
N SER A 6 -1.86 -12.87 -4.52
CA SER A 6 -0.66 -13.20 -3.81
C SER A 6 0.56 -12.86 -4.63
N ASP A 7 0.38 -12.49 -5.88
CA ASP A 7 1.50 -12.13 -6.71
C ASP A 7 1.79 -10.65 -6.72
N ILE A 8 1.04 -9.86 -5.99
CA ILE A 8 1.29 -8.43 -5.90
C ILE A 8 2.58 -8.21 -5.15
N THR A 9 3.51 -7.52 -5.77
CA THR A 9 4.77 -7.23 -5.10
C THR A 9 5.21 -5.83 -5.46
N PHE A 10 5.96 -5.23 -4.58
CA PHE A 10 6.58 -3.95 -4.84
C PHE A 10 8.07 -4.19 -4.99
N LYS A 11 8.70 -3.50 -5.91
CA LYS A 11 10.13 -3.68 -6.12
C LYS A 11 10.87 -3.06 -4.94
N LYS A 12 11.70 -3.87 -4.31
CA LYS A 12 12.49 -3.39 -3.17
C LYS A 12 13.41 -2.27 -3.58
N GLU A 13 13.89 -2.30 -4.82
CA GLU A 13 14.74 -1.24 -5.32
C GLU A 13 14.01 0.10 -5.33
N THR A 14 12.74 0.09 -5.74
CA THR A 14 11.94 1.32 -5.75
C THR A 14 11.74 1.84 -4.34
N VAL A 15 11.41 0.95 -3.41
CA VAL A 15 11.20 1.34 -2.02
C VAL A 15 12.50 1.88 -1.44
N SER A 16 13.61 1.22 -1.75
CA SER A 16 14.91 1.65 -1.26
C SER A 16 15.26 3.05 -1.77
N LYS A 17 14.96 3.32 -3.04
CA LYS A 17 15.24 4.63 -3.61
C LYS A 17 14.38 5.73 -3.00
N LEU A 18 13.12 5.41 -2.72
CA LEU A 18 12.24 6.36 -2.06
C LEU A 18 12.77 6.71 -0.68
N LEU A 19 13.20 5.70 0.08
CA LEU A 19 13.73 5.93 1.41
C LEU A 19 15.02 6.72 1.36
N THR A 20 15.91 6.40 0.42
CA THR A 20 17.16 7.10 0.27
C THR A 20 16.90 8.58 -0.04
N ASN A 21 15.96 8.83 -0.93
CA ASN A 21 15.63 10.20 -1.29
C ASN A 21 15.05 10.97 -0.12
N PHE A 22 14.24 10.29 0.69
CA PHE A 22 13.62 10.91 1.84
C PHE A 22 14.64 11.23 2.93
N PHE A 23 15.66 10.36 3.09
CA PHE A 23 16.64 10.54 4.14
C PHE A 23 17.91 11.24 3.70
N LYS A 24 18.00 11.68 2.47
CA LYS A 24 19.28 12.14 1.94
C LYS A 24 19.87 13.31 2.70
N GLU A 25 19.02 14.17 3.22
CA GLU A 25 19.54 15.32 3.96
C GLU A 25 19.99 14.95 5.37
N ASN A 26 19.51 13.83 5.87
CA ASN A 26 19.90 13.40 7.18
C ASN A 26 21.08 12.44 7.10
N LYS A 27 21.51 12.10 5.90
CA LYS A 27 22.60 11.16 5.68
C LYS A 27 22.35 9.84 6.38
N THR A 28 21.09 9.50 6.55
CA THR A 28 20.70 8.25 7.18
C THR A 28 20.54 7.20 6.11
N LYS A 29 20.96 5.99 6.41
CA LYS A 29 20.85 4.87 5.49
C LYS A 29 19.88 3.85 6.05
N THR A 30 19.30 3.08 5.16
CA THR A 30 18.33 2.06 5.55
C THR A 30 18.94 0.70 5.26
N SER A 31 18.90 -0.20 6.23
CA SER A 31 19.41 -1.55 6.03
C SER A 31 18.53 -2.31 5.05
N GLY A 32 19.10 -3.36 4.45
CA GLY A 32 18.33 -4.21 3.53
C GLY A 32 17.14 -4.86 4.22
N ASP A 33 17.31 -5.25 5.47
CA ASP A 33 16.22 -5.87 6.22
C ASP A 33 15.08 -4.89 6.46
N ALA A 34 15.42 -3.62 6.74
CA ALA A 34 14.40 -2.61 6.94
C ALA A 34 13.63 -2.35 5.64
N VAL A 35 14.34 -2.33 4.50
CA VAL A 35 13.69 -2.16 3.20
C VAL A 35 12.73 -3.33 2.94
N THR A 36 13.18 -4.55 3.23
CA THR A 36 12.35 -5.72 3.02
C THR A 36 11.07 -5.64 3.85
N LEU A 37 11.20 -5.28 5.12
CA LEU A 37 10.03 -5.18 5.99
C LEU A 37 9.08 -4.10 5.52
N MET A 38 9.61 -2.94 5.16
CA MET A 38 8.76 -1.84 4.68
C MET A 38 8.05 -2.20 3.38
N THR A 39 8.71 -2.96 2.51
CA THR A 39 8.09 -3.41 1.27
C THR A 39 6.92 -4.33 1.56
N GLU A 40 7.07 -5.24 2.52
CA GLU A 40 5.99 -6.13 2.90
C GLU A 40 4.84 -5.37 3.57
N MET A 41 5.16 -4.36 4.37
CA MET A 41 4.13 -3.55 5.00
C MET A 41 3.33 -2.79 3.96
N LEU A 42 4.00 -2.25 2.94
CA LEU A 42 3.31 -1.56 1.85
C LEU A 42 2.36 -2.49 1.13
N LYS A 43 2.80 -3.71 0.87
CA LYS A 43 1.96 -4.69 0.19
C LYS A 43 0.70 -4.97 1.00
N VAL A 44 0.85 -5.21 2.29
CA VAL A 44 -0.29 -5.50 3.16
C VAL A 44 -1.25 -4.30 3.20
N PHE A 45 -0.70 -3.09 3.32
CA PHE A 45 -1.51 -1.89 3.41
C PHE A 45 -2.32 -1.69 2.12
N VAL A 46 -1.66 -1.80 0.98
CA VAL A 46 -2.34 -1.56 -0.31
C VAL A 46 -3.38 -2.64 -0.58
N GLU A 47 -3.08 -3.90 -0.24
CA GLU A 47 -4.06 -4.97 -0.44
C GLU A 47 -5.30 -4.75 0.41
N GLU A 48 -5.12 -4.33 1.66
CA GLU A 48 -6.26 -4.08 2.52
C GLU A 48 -7.06 -2.86 2.06
N ALA A 49 -6.35 -1.82 1.62
CA ALA A 49 -7.01 -0.62 1.09
C ALA A 49 -7.84 -0.96 -0.14
N ALA A 50 -7.27 -1.79 -1.03
CA ALA A 50 -7.98 -2.19 -2.25
C ALA A 50 -9.22 -2.99 -1.92
N ARG A 51 -9.13 -3.92 -0.97
CA ARG A 51 -10.27 -4.74 -0.59
C ARG A 51 -11.40 -3.86 -0.03
N ARG A 52 -11.06 -2.93 0.85
CA ARG A 52 -12.07 -2.05 1.45
C ARG A 52 -12.68 -1.10 0.43
N ALA A 53 -11.85 -0.57 -0.50
CA ALA A 53 -12.36 0.32 -1.52
C ALA A 53 -13.32 -0.42 -2.46
N LEU A 54 -12.99 -1.66 -2.78
CA LEU A 54 -13.86 -2.48 -3.62
C LEU A 54 -15.20 -2.71 -2.93
N GLU A 55 -15.18 -3.03 -1.65
CA GLU A 55 -16.42 -3.24 -0.89
C GLU A 55 -17.24 -1.96 -0.82
N GLN A 56 -16.58 -0.82 -0.67
CA GLN A 56 -17.27 0.45 -0.63
C GLN A 56 -17.96 0.73 -1.96
N ALA A 57 -17.24 0.53 -3.06
CA ALA A 57 -17.82 0.74 -4.38
C ALA A 57 -19.01 -0.19 -4.60
N ALA A 58 -18.88 -1.45 -4.21
CA ALA A 58 -19.96 -2.42 -4.37
C ALA A 58 -21.19 -2.03 -3.55
N SER A 59 -20.96 -1.49 -2.37
CA SER A 59 -22.09 -1.08 -1.51
C SER A 59 -22.85 0.11 -2.11
N GLU A 60 -22.21 0.84 -3.02
CA GLU A 60 -22.85 1.98 -3.68
C GLU A 60 -23.29 1.60 -5.09
N ASP A 61 -23.28 0.31 -5.41
CA ASP A 61 -23.67 -0.19 -6.73
C ASP A 61 -22.80 0.37 -7.84
N CYS A 62 -21.54 0.67 -7.54
CA CYS A 62 -20.60 1.15 -8.53
C CYS A 62 -19.75 -0.03 -9.01
N SER A 63 -19.51 -0.08 -10.32
CA SER A 63 -18.70 -1.14 -10.89
C SER A 63 -17.23 -0.74 -10.99
N ARG A 64 -16.89 0.45 -10.55
CA ARG A 64 -15.52 0.93 -10.64
C ARG A 64 -15.17 1.66 -9.36
N VAL A 65 -13.96 1.42 -8.86
CA VAL A 65 -13.48 2.10 -7.67
C VAL A 65 -12.98 3.49 -8.08
N GLU A 66 -13.54 4.52 -7.45
CA GLU A 66 -13.14 5.89 -7.73
C GLU A 66 -12.43 6.46 -6.51
N VAL A 67 -11.87 7.64 -6.67
CA VAL A 67 -11.12 8.29 -5.59
C VAL A 67 -11.97 8.43 -4.34
N ASP A 68 -13.24 8.78 -4.49
CA ASP A 68 -14.08 8.98 -3.31
C ASP A 68 -14.32 7.69 -2.53
N HIS A 69 -14.27 6.54 -3.17
CA HIS A 69 -14.36 5.27 -2.45
C HIS A 69 -13.13 5.09 -1.57
N VAL A 70 -11.96 5.44 -2.10
CA VAL A 70 -10.73 5.35 -1.32
C VAL A 70 -10.76 6.35 -0.17
N GLU A 71 -11.24 7.55 -0.44
CA GLU A 71 -11.33 8.57 0.60
C GLU A 71 -12.25 8.12 1.73
N LYS A 72 -13.34 7.45 1.40
CA LYS A 72 -14.30 7.01 2.43
C LYS A 72 -13.73 5.96 3.33
N ILE A 73 -12.86 5.08 2.82
CA ILE A 73 -12.36 4.00 3.65
C ILE A 73 -11.06 4.37 4.38
N LEU A 74 -10.43 5.47 4.00
CA LEU A 74 -9.12 5.81 4.50
C LEU A 74 -9.06 6.09 6.00
N PRO A 75 -9.99 6.86 6.59
CA PRO A 75 -9.88 7.15 8.01
C PRO A 75 -9.86 5.89 8.89
N GLN A 76 -10.76 4.95 8.63
CA GLN A 76 -10.79 3.73 9.42
C GLN A 76 -9.58 2.84 9.11
N LEU A 77 -9.15 2.82 7.85
CA LEU A 77 -7.98 2.06 7.48
C LEU A 77 -6.76 2.53 8.27
N LEU A 78 -6.58 3.85 8.36
CA LEU A 78 -5.44 4.39 9.09
C LEU A 78 -5.50 4.10 10.57
N LEU A 79 -6.70 4.06 11.13
CA LEU A 79 -6.86 3.70 12.53
C LEU A 79 -6.54 2.23 12.77
N ASP A 80 -6.80 1.38 11.79
CA ASP A 80 -6.59 -0.06 11.95
C ASP A 80 -5.13 -0.47 11.75
N PHE A 81 -4.32 0.41 11.22
CA PHE A 81 -2.91 0.18 11.04
C PHE A 81 -2.10 1.08 11.95
#